data_2ef71a7b831f2135685a7fe5adde4af8
#
_entry.id   2ef71a7b831f2135685a7fe5adde4af8
#
_cell.length_a   1.000
_cell.length_b   1.000
_cell.length_c   1.000
_cell.angle_alpha   90.00
_cell.angle_beta   90.00
_cell.angle_gamma   90.00
#
_symmetry.space_group_name_H-M   'P 1'
#
loop_
_entity.id
_entity.type
_entity.pdbx_description
1 polymer ?
#
loop_
_entity_poly.entity_id
_entity_poly.type
_entity_poly.pdbx_seq_one_letter_code
_entity_poly.pdbx_strand_id
1 'polypeptide(L)'
;MSKYISNDLIFPGMYETKTTEIKTLEIPQEIEKVITQTKSEVFRFVRDSEPVKKLKKLYQNRCQICGYTFEFKKGEFYSEVHHYNPLHEGGNDDTDNMIVVCPTHHAEFDYKVIVIGQDRKSIINREGRIVNSITFNPEHKLSLKNIQSQLGGYNEV
;
A
#
# COMPACT_ATOMS: atom_id res chain seq x y z
N MET A 1 33.45 12.05 3.40
CA MET A 1 34.21 10.78 3.53
C MET A 1 33.26 9.64 3.31
N SER A 2 33.28 9.05 2.13
CA SER A 2 32.44 7.90 1.76
C SER A 2 33.04 6.66 2.41
N LYS A 3 32.28 5.97 3.26
CA LYS A 3 32.70 4.67 3.78
C LYS A 3 32.29 3.61 2.77
N TYR A 4 33.28 2.99 2.17
CA TYR A 4 33.14 1.82 1.33
C TYR A 4 32.46 0.70 2.09
N ILE A 5 31.41 0.12 1.50
CA ILE A 5 30.89 -1.19 1.89
C ILE A 5 31.97 -2.19 1.48
N SER A 6 32.53 -2.96 2.43
CA SER A 6 33.55 -3.93 2.14
C SER A 6 33.00 -5.03 1.24
N ASN A 7 33.78 -5.41 0.22
CA ASN A 7 33.45 -6.45 -0.75
C ASN A 7 33.44 -7.88 -0.17
N ASP A 8 33.51 -8.04 1.14
CA ASP A 8 33.73 -9.33 1.81
C ASP A 8 32.47 -10.18 1.94
N LEU A 9 31.31 -9.70 1.46
CA LEU A 9 30.04 -10.44 1.46
C LEU A 9 29.64 -11.00 0.09
N ILE A 10 30.52 -10.90 -0.92
CA ILE A 10 30.28 -11.52 -2.22
C ILE A 10 30.80 -12.95 -2.17
N PHE A 11 29.88 -13.92 -2.09
CA PHE A 11 30.22 -15.34 -2.19
C PHE A 11 30.91 -15.61 -3.54
N PRO A 12 32.19 -16.06 -3.57
CA PRO A 12 32.88 -16.39 -4.80
C PRO A 12 32.17 -17.54 -5.51
N GLY A 13 31.72 -17.31 -6.74
CA GLY A 13 31.10 -18.35 -7.58
C GLY A 13 29.59 -18.19 -7.82
N MET A 14 28.93 -17.18 -7.26
CA MET A 14 27.47 -17.06 -7.39
C MET A 14 26.98 -16.31 -8.64
N TYR A 15 27.84 -15.59 -9.36
CA TYR A 15 27.51 -14.88 -10.59
C TYR A 15 28.67 -14.92 -11.59
N GLU A 16 28.77 -16.02 -12.37
CA GLU A 16 29.39 -15.88 -13.67
C GLU A 16 28.40 -15.13 -14.58
N THR A 17 28.55 -13.82 -14.68
CA THR A 17 27.84 -13.04 -15.67
C THR A 17 28.40 -13.37 -17.04
N LYS A 18 27.84 -14.36 -17.74
CA LYS A 18 27.92 -14.39 -19.18
C LYS A 18 27.25 -13.11 -19.65
N THR A 19 28.06 -12.18 -20.17
CA THR A 19 27.56 -11.00 -20.85
C THR A 19 26.83 -11.45 -22.12
N THR A 20 25.56 -11.81 -21.98
CA THR A 20 24.69 -12.01 -23.12
C THR A 20 24.35 -10.60 -23.60
N GLU A 21 24.78 -10.24 -24.81
CA GLU A 21 24.33 -9.02 -25.46
C GLU A 21 22.80 -9.02 -25.45
N ILE A 22 22.21 -8.16 -24.61
CA ILE A 22 20.77 -7.93 -24.61
C ILE A 22 20.50 -7.18 -25.90
N LYS A 23 20.07 -7.88 -26.95
CA LYS A 23 19.49 -7.24 -28.12
C LYS A 23 18.30 -6.43 -27.61
N THR A 24 18.41 -5.12 -27.69
CA THR A 24 17.31 -4.22 -27.42
C THR A 24 16.19 -4.57 -28.38
N LEU A 25 15.14 -5.22 -27.88
CA LEU A 25 13.94 -5.47 -28.65
C LEU A 25 13.26 -4.11 -28.85
N GLU A 26 13.24 -3.63 -30.09
CA GLU A 26 12.49 -2.44 -30.46
C GLU A 26 11.01 -2.75 -30.26
N ILE A 27 10.40 -2.10 -29.25
CA ILE A 27 8.96 -2.20 -29.02
C ILE A 27 8.27 -1.34 -30.08
N PRO A 28 7.34 -1.90 -30.88
CA PRO A 28 6.61 -1.10 -31.85
C PRO A 28 5.95 0.12 -31.18
N GLN A 29 6.03 1.28 -31.83
CA GLN A 29 5.53 2.55 -31.27
C GLN A 29 4.05 2.49 -30.84
N GLU A 30 3.24 1.67 -31.50
CA GLU A 30 1.84 1.44 -31.15
C GLU A 30 1.70 0.77 -29.78
N ILE A 31 2.54 -0.23 -29.47
CA ILE A 31 2.56 -0.92 -28.17
C ILE A 31 3.06 0.03 -27.09
N GLU A 32 4.09 0.82 -27.36
CA GLU A 32 4.62 1.81 -26.42
C GLU A 32 3.56 2.88 -26.08
N LYS A 33 2.79 3.34 -27.07
CA LYS A 33 1.68 4.27 -26.88
C LYS A 33 0.56 3.68 -26.01
N VAL A 34 0.18 2.42 -26.25
CA VAL A 34 -0.83 1.71 -25.44
C VAL A 34 -0.34 1.53 -24.01
N ILE A 35 0.91 1.10 -23.80
CA ILE A 35 1.49 0.96 -22.45
C ILE A 35 1.52 2.30 -21.72
N THR A 36 1.89 3.37 -22.39
CA THR A 36 1.96 4.71 -21.81
C THR A 36 0.58 5.23 -21.47
N GLN A 37 -0.40 5.02 -22.33
CA GLN A 37 -1.79 5.44 -22.11
C GLN A 37 -2.42 4.65 -20.96
N THR A 38 -2.27 3.33 -20.94
CA THR A 38 -2.76 2.47 -19.86
C THR A 38 -2.11 2.82 -18.51
N LYS A 39 -0.79 3.06 -18.48
CA LYS A 39 -0.11 3.55 -17.28
C LYS A 39 -0.66 4.88 -16.80
N SER A 40 -0.91 5.84 -17.72
CA SER A 40 -1.44 7.15 -17.35
C SER A 40 -2.87 7.08 -16.80
N GLU A 41 -3.70 6.18 -17.32
CA GLU A 41 -5.07 5.97 -16.85
C GLU A 41 -5.09 5.28 -15.48
N VAL A 42 -4.32 4.21 -15.30
CA VAL A 42 -4.18 3.53 -14.00
C VAL A 42 -3.62 4.50 -12.95
N PHE A 43 -2.62 5.31 -13.29
CA PHE A 43 -2.09 6.33 -12.38
C PHE A 43 -3.09 7.45 -12.06
N ARG A 44 -4.05 7.77 -12.92
CA ARG A 44 -5.10 8.75 -12.60
C ARG A 44 -6.15 8.20 -11.64
N PHE A 45 -6.50 6.91 -11.74
CA PHE A 45 -7.52 6.31 -10.89
C PHE A 45 -7.06 6.14 -9.43
N VAL A 46 -5.76 5.98 -9.21
CA VAL A 46 -5.19 5.73 -7.87
C VAL A 46 -4.82 7.03 -7.12
N ARG A 47 -4.82 8.18 -7.83
CA ARG A 47 -4.35 9.44 -7.24
C ARG A 47 -5.49 10.42 -7.08
N ASP A 48 -5.88 10.65 -5.87
CA ASP A 48 -6.36 11.95 -5.45
C ASP A 48 -7.85 12.24 -5.56
N SER A 49 -8.71 11.32 -5.09
CA SER A 49 -10.02 11.80 -4.66
C SER A 49 -9.82 12.80 -3.51
N GLU A 50 -10.70 13.78 -3.38
CA GLU A 50 -10.61 14.76 -2.29
C GLU A 50 -10.67 14.12 -0.89
N PRO A 51 -11.48 13.06 -0.63
CA PRO A 51 -11.41 12.31 0.62
C PRO A 51 -10.04 11.72 0.92
N VAL A 52 -9.38 11.12 -0.07
CA VAL A 52 -8.01 10.55 0.07
C VAL A 52 -7.01 11.64 0.45
N LYS A 53 -7.01 12.77 -0.25
CA LYS A 53 -6.12 13.91 0.07
C LYS A 53 -6.36 14.44 1.47
N LYS A 54 -7.63 14.63 1.85
CA LYS A 54 -8.03 15.08 3.18
C LYS A 54 -7.52 14.15 4.27
N LEU A 55 -7.69 12.84 4.05
CA LEU A 55 -7.26 11.83 5.03
C LEU A 55 -5.74 11.78 5.16
N LYS A 56 -5.00 11.75 4.03
CA LYS A 56 -3.54 11.79 4.03
C LYS A 56 -2.98 13.04 4.73
N LYS A 57 -3.60 14.20 4.51
CA LYS A 57 -3.24 15.46 5.19
C LYS A 57 -3.48 15.38 6.69
N LEU A 58 -4.62 14.82 7.13
CA LEU A 58 -4.97 14.65 8.54
C LEU A 58 -3.91 13.82 9.29
N TYR A 59 -3.38 12.79 8.64
CA TYR A 59 -2.34 11.92 9.20
C TYR A 59 -0.91 12.28 8.78
N GLN A 60 -0.72 13.42 8.11
CA GLN A 60 0.62 13.88 7.65
C GLN A 60 1.36 12.81 6.83
N ASN A 61 0.65 12.07 6.00
CA ASN A 61 1.16 10.91 5.25
C ASN A 61 1.82 9.82 6.12
N ARG A 62 1.43 9.68 7.39
CA ARG A 62 1.94 8.65 8.29
C ARG A 62 1.00 7.47 8.39
N CYS A 63 1.54 6.27 8.35
CA CYS A 63 0.80 5.04 8.57
C CYS A 63 0.14 5.05 9.94
N GLN A 64 -1.17 4.83 10.00
CA GLN A 64 -1.94 4.80 11.25
C GLN A 64 -1.61 3.59 12.15
N ILE A 65 -0.91 2.59 11.62
CA ILE A 65 -0.52 1.37 12.35
C ILE A 65 0.88 1.53 12.94
N CYS A 66 1.89 1.90 12.13
CA CYS A 66 3.29 1.94 12.56
C CYS A 66 3.93 3.32 12.54
N GLY A 67 3.20 4.36 12.11
CA GLY A 67 3.74 5.72 11.99
C GLY A 67 4.72 5.94 10.83
N TYR A 68 5.05 4.88 10.08
CA TYR A 68 6.02 4.97 8.98
C TYR A 68 5.54 5.87 7.85
N THR A 69 6.47 6.62 7.29
CA THR A 69 6.37 7.37 6.04
C THR A 69 7.77 7.50 5.45
N PHE A 70 7.90 7.82 4.19
CA PHE A 70 9.18 8.17 3.59
C PHE A 70 9.04 9.38 2.68
N GLU A 71 10.09 10.17 2.60
CA GLU A 71 10.18 11.29 1.70
C GLU A 71 10.56 10.77 0.30
N PHE A 72 9.66 10.89 -0.68
CA PHE A 72 9.93 10.46 -2.05
C PHE A 72 10.41 11.61 -2.96
N LYS A 73 10.12 12.85 -2.54
CA LYS A 73 10.57 14.08 -3.14
C LYS A 73 10.67 15.14 -2.06
N LYS A 74 11.59 16.10 -2.18
CA LYS A 74 11.86 17.12 -1.16
C LYS A 74 10.58 17.77 -0.62
N GLY A 75 10.29 17.53 0.64
CA GLY A 75 9.09 17.99 1.33
C GLY A 75 7.82 17.20 1.03
N GLU A 76 7.87 16.16 0.19
CA GLU A 76 6.72 15.33 -0.18
C GLU A 76 6.86 13.92 0.39
N PHE A 77 5.91 13.52 1.23
CA PHE A 77 5.91 12.23 1.93
C PHE A 77 4.90 11.26 1.33
N TYR A 78 5.26 9.99 1.32
CA TYR A 78 4.48 8.93 0.71
C TYR A 78 3.72 8.10 1.74
N SER A 79 2.46 7.87 1.45
CA SER A 79 1.60 6.88 2.10
C SER A 79 0.54 6.39 1.11
N GLU A 80 -0.12 5.32 1.47
CA GLU A 80 -1.23 4.75 0.71
C GLU A 80 -2.52 4.86 1.53
N VAL A 81 -3.65 4.62 0.88
CA VAL A 81 -4.96 4.54 1.53
C VAL A 81 -5.54 3.17 1.24
N HIS A 82 -5.93 2.46 2.29
CA HIS A 82 -6.61 1.19 2.19
C HIS A 82 -8.11 1.38 2.45
N HIS A 83 -8.95 0.86 1.53
CA HIS A 83 -10.40 0.83 1.69
C HIS A 83 -10.82 -0.46 2.37
N TYR A 84 -11.60 -0.38 3.44
CA TYR A 84 -12.15 -1.55 4.13
C TYR A 84 -13.12 -2.32 3.25
N ASN A 85 -14.06 -1.60 2.65
CA ASN A 85 -14.94 -2.14 1.63
C ASN A 85 -14.42 -1.64 0.27
N PRO A 86 -13.86 -2.53 -0.57
CA PRO A 86 -13.32 -2.15 -1.86
C PRO A 86 -14.37 -1.47 -2.75
N LEU A 87 -13.95 -0.47 -3.52
CA LEU A 87 -14.86 0.27 -4.41
C LEU A 87 -15.57 -0.64 -5.42
N HIS A 88 -14.87 -1.64 -5.94
CA HIS A 88 -15.43 -2.62 -6.88
C HIS A 88 -16.42 -3.61 -6.24
N GLU A 89 -16.45 -3.70 -4.91
CA GLU A 89 -17.41 -4.49 -4.12
C GLU A 89 -18.56 -3.62 -3.56
N GLY A 90 -18.69 -2.39 -4.03
CA GLY A 90 -19.74 -1.45 -3.63
C GLY A 90 -19.38 -0.59 -2.42
N GLY A 91 -18.09 -0.52 -2.04
CA GLY A 91 -17.60 0.44 -1.05
C GLY A 91 -17.72 1.87 -1.55
N ASN A 92 -17.83 2.81 -0.61
CA ASN A 92 -17.78 4.25 -0.91
C ASN A 92 -16.34 4.77 -0.87
N ASP A 93 -16.12 5.93 -1.49
CA ASP A 93 -14.82 6.64 -1.45
C ASP A 93 -14.82 7.76 -0.39
N ASP A 94 -15.41 7.50 0.76
CA ASP A 94 -15.45 8.42 1.89
C ASP A 94 -14.40 8.07 2.95
N THR A 95 -14.00 9.05 3.74
CA THR A 95 -12.97 8.86 4.79
C THR A 95 -13.35 7.83 5.84
N ASP A 96 -14.62 7.53 6.02
CA ASP A 96 -15.14 6.52 6.96
C ASP A 96 -14.95 5.08 6.48
N ASN A 97 -14.55 4.90 5.22
CA ASN A 97 -14.20 3.63 4.59
C ASN A 97 -12.70 3.44 4.37
N MET A 98 -11.85 4.29 4.90
CA MET A 98 -10.43 4.30 4.58
C MET A 98 -9.54 4.41 5.81
N ILE A 99 -8.29 3.95 5.68
CA ILE A 99 -7.17 4.30 6.58
C ILE A 99 -5.92 4.63 5.78
N VAL A 100 -5.06 5.47 6.38
CA VAL A 100 -3.73 5.75 5.83
C VAL A 100 -2.75 4.69 6.31
N VAL A 101 -2.06 4.04 5.37
CA VAL A 101 -1.13 2.96 5.65
C VAL A 101 0.18 3.15 4.87
N CYS A 102 1.23 2.45 5.30
CA CYS A 102 2.44 2.32 4.49
C CYS A 102 2.26 1.21 3.44
N PRO A 103 3.10 1.13 2.39
CA PRO A 103 2.98 0.11 1.35
C PRO A 103 2.98 -1.32 1.90
N THR A 104 3.75 -1.59 2.96
CA THR A 104 3.80 -2.91 3.59
C THR A 104 2.45 -3.29 4.19
N HIS A 105 1.87 -2.45 5.05
CA HIS A 105 0.58 -2.74 5.66
C HIS A 105 -0.56 -2.74 4.62
N HIS A 106 -0.46 -1.94 3.54
CA HIS A 106 -1.42 -2.00 2.45
C HIS A 106 -1.41 -3.39 1.80
N ALA A 107 -0.23 -3.88 1.42
CA ALA A 107 -0.09 -5.22 0.86
C ALA A 107 -0.56 -6.32 1.84
N GLU A 108 -0.27 -6.21 3.14
CA GLU A 108 -0.74 -7.17 4.15
C GLU A 108 -2.26 -7.25 4.24
N PHE A 109 -2.97 -6.13 4.08
CA PHE A 109 -4.44 -6.12 3.98
C PHE A 109 -4.93 -6.75 2.68
N ASP A 110 -4.34 -6.38 1.53
CA ASP A 110 -4.74 -6.90 0.21
C ASP A 110 -4.59 -8.42 0.13
N TYR A 111 -3.52 -8.95 0.72
CA TYR A 111 -3.27 -10.39 0.82
C TYR A 111 -3.94 -11.06 2.02
N LYS A 112 -4.76 -10.32 2.78
CA LYS A 112 -5.45 -10.82 3.96
C LYS A 112 -4.51 -11.50 4.98
N VAL A 113 -3.29 -10.99 5.12
CA VAL A 113 -2.33 -11.38 6.17
C VAL A 113 -2.76 -10.79 7.50
N ILE A 114 -3.30 -9.58 7.45
CA ILE A 114 -3.89 -8.88 8.58
C ILE A 114 -5.30 -8.37 8.24
N VAL A 115 -6.12 -8.21 9.24
CA VAL A 115 -7.45 -7.59 9.17
C VAL A 115 -7.68 -6.68 10.36
N ILE A 116 -8.72 -5.85 10.25
CA ILE A 116 -9.16 -5.02 11.36
C ILE A 116 -10.22 -5.74 12.17
N GLY A 117 -10.03 -5.77 13.48
CA GLY A 117 -10.98 -6.36 14.41
C GLY A 117 -12.31 -5.59 14.50
N GLN A 118 -13.32 -6.25 15.08
CA GLN A 118 -14.66 -5.67 15.27
C GLN A 118 -14.66 -4.42 16.17
N ASP A 119 -13.64 -4.25 17.00
CA ASP A 119 -13.41 -3.06 17.81
C ASP A 119 -12.94 -1.84 16.99
N ARG A 120 -12.70 -2.01 15.70
CA ARG A 120 -12.23 -1.00 14.75
C ARG A 120 -10.84 -0.42 15.06
N LYS A 121 -10.11 -1.08 15.93
CA LYS A 121 -8.81 -0.61 16.42
C LYS A 121 -7.74 -1.69 16.33
N SER A 122 -8.07 -2.91 16.69
CA SER A 122 -7.12 -4.01 16.70
C SER A 122 -6.78 -4.47 15.28
N ILE A 123 -5.51 -4.75 15.05
CA ILE A 123 -5.03 -5.46 13.86
C ILE A 123 -4.82 -6.91 14.24
N ILE A 124 -5.49 -7.79 13.52
CA ILE A 124 -5.55 -9.23 13.79
C ILE A 124 -4.85 -9.98 12.65
N ASN A 125 -3.98 -10.92 12.98
CA ASN A 125 -3.33 -11.79 12.00
C ASN A 125 -4.21 -13.02 11.65
N ARG A 126 -3.72 -13.85 10.72
CA ARG A 126 -4.43 -15.07 10.27
C ARG A 126 -4.70 -16.08 11.37
N GLU A 127 -3.91 -16.09 12.44
CA GLU A 127 -4.12 -16.95 13.61
C GLU A 127 -5.09 -16.38 14.65
N GLY A 128 -5.75 -15.26 14.32
CA GLY A 128 -6.71 -14.60 15.22
C GLY A 128 -6.07 -13.83 16.38
N ARG A 129 -4.75 -13.60 16.33
CA ARG A 129 -4.03 -12.87 17.38
C ARG A 129 -3.95 -11.37 17.05
N ILE A 130 -4.16 -10.54 18.07
CA ILE A 130 -3.93 -9.09 17.94
C ILE A 130 -2.41 -8.87 17.86
N VAL A 131 -1.96 -8.29 16.75
CA VAL A 131 -0.54 -8.02 16.48
C VAL A 131 -0.20 -6.53 16.52
N ASN A 132 -1.20 -5.65 16.35
CA ASN A 132 -1.02 -4.20 16.38
C ASN A 132 -2.37 -3.50 16.65
N SER A 133 -2.35 -2.17 16.62
CA SER A 133 -3.55 -1.35 16.72
C SER A 133 -3.44 -0.11 15.82
N ILE A 134 -4.61 0.42 15.43
CA ILE A 134 -4.71 1.63 14.60
C ILE A 134 -4.79 2.85 15.51
N THR A 135 -4.02 3.87 15.18
CA THR A 135 -4.11 5.18 15.82
C THR A 135 -5.10 6.06 15.07
N PHE A 136 -6.11 6.57 15.77
CA PHE A 136 -7.13 7.45 15.21
C PHE A 136 -6.99 8.88 15.68
N ASN A 137 -7.11 9.81 14.72
CA ASN A 137 -7.42 11.21 15.03
C ASN A 137 -8.90 11.30 15.43
N PRO A 138 -9.28 12.14 16.44
CA PRO A 138 -10.67 12.31 16.86
C PRO A 138 -11.66 12.71 15.76
N GLU A 139 -11.17 13.38 14.72
CA GLU A 139 -11.97 13.78 13.55
C GLU A 139 -12.22 12.65 12.55
N HIS A 140 -11.51 11.52 12.67
CA HIS A 140 -11.61 10.38 11.77
C HIS A 140 -12.35 9.24 12.44
N LYS A 141 -13.49 8.84 11.88
CA LYS A 141 -14.32 7.74 12.39
C LYS A 141 -14.61 6.76 11.25
N LEU A 142 -14.39 5.47 11.50
CA LEU A 142 -14.73 4.41 10.57
C LEU A 142 -16.21 4.04 10.67
N SER A 143 -16.83 3.72 9.53
CA SER A 143 -18.17 3.16 9.45
C SER A 143 -18.17 1.68 9.84
N LEU A 144 -19.09 1.27 10.72
CA LEU A 144 -19.28 -0.15 11.06
C LEU A 144 -19.67 -0.99 9.85
N LYS A 145 -20.47 -0.42 8.96
CA LYS A 145 -20.96 -1.12 7.75
C LYS A 145 -19.79 -1.53 6.85
N ASN A 146 -18.82 -0.63 6.68
CA ASN A 146 -17.67 -0.89 5.81
C ASN A 146 -16.74 -1.96 6.39
N ILE A 147 -16.61 -2.05 7.71
CA ILE A 147 -15.76 -3.05 8.37
C ILE A 147 -16.36 -4.46 8.30
N GLN A 148 -17.67 -4.57 8.41
CA GLN A 148 -18.35 -5.87 8.37
C GLN A 148 -18.15 -6.61 7.05
N SER A 149 -17.94 -5.90 5.93
CA SER A 149 -17.64 -6.52 4.64
C SER A 149 -16.32 -7.29 4.61
N GLN A 150 -15.31 -6.85 5.37
CA GLN A 150 -14.03 -7.57 5.47
C GLN A 150 -14.11 -8.85 6.32
N LEU A 151 -14.97 -8.87 7.34
CA LEU A 151 -15.08 -10.00 8.26
C LEU A 151 -15.78 -11.20 7.65
N GLY A 152 -16.63 -11.00 6.62
CA GLY A 152 -17.34 -12.07 5.92
C GLY A 152 -16.43 -13.07 5.18
N GLY A 153 -15.20 -12.70 4.87
CA GLY A 153 -14.23 -13.57 4.20
C GLY A 153 -13.40 -14.48 5.13
N TYR A 154 -13.55 -14.36 6.46
CA TYR A 154 -12.75 -15.11 7.45
C TYR A 154 -13.46 -16.35 8.01
N ASN A 155 -14.75 -16.54 7.71
CA ASN A 155 -15.53 -17.68 8.21
C ASN A 155 -15.47 -18.92 7.29
N GLU A 156 -14.64 -18.92 6.23
CA GLU A 156 -14.52 -20.03 5.28
C GLU A 156 -13.09 -20.63 5.21
N VAL A 157 -12.38 -20.69 6.33
CA VAL A 157 -11.14 -21.48 6.41
C VAL A 157 -11.19 -22.44 7.58
#